data_bdaf0254b8492c60ce73b4cbc00f95ff
#
_entry.id   bdaf0254b8492c60ce73b4cbc00f95ff
#
_cell.length_a   1.000
_cell.length_b   1.000
_cell.length_c   1.000
_cell.angle_alpha   90.00
_cell.angle_beta   90.00
_cell.angle_gamma   90.00
#
_symmetry.space_group_name_H-M   'P 1'
#
loop_
_entity.id
_entity.type
_entity.pdbx_description
1 polymer ?
#
loop_
_entity_poly.entity_id
_entity_poly.type
_entity_poly.pdbx_seq_one_letter_code
_entity_poly.pdbx_strand_id
1 'polypeptide(L)'
;MNIEISPIEYERRLNWYDAILYCQLLTIDDKSDWRISNIEELKNISTLQHDFNGSYWSIDEKDVESAKAWDFLFGWADFWDKNRFMYVRPVRTIEPS
;
A
#
# COMPACT_ATOMS: atom_id res chain seq x y z
N MET A 1 -13.36 -8.33 3.03
CA MET A 1 -12.37 -7.27 3.22
C MET A 1 -13.04 -5.92 3.03
N ASN A 2 -12.98 -5.07 4.04
CA ASN A 2 -13.72 -3.80 4.04
C ASN A 2 -12.81 -2.61 3.72
N ILE A 3 -12.20 -2.66 2.55
CA ILE A 3 -11.37 -1.54 2.08
C ILE A 3 -11.77 -1.11 0.68
N GLU A 4 -11.55 0.14 0.39
CA GLU A 4 -11.64 0.70 -0.94
C GLU A 4 -10.20 0.91 -1.45
N ILE A 5 -9.95 0.50 -2.69
CA ILE A 5 -8.65 0.64 -3.33
C ILE A 5 -8.73 1.86 -4.24
N SER A 6 -7.76 2.76 -4.14
CA SER A 6 -7.72 3.94 -5.00
C SER A 6 -7.55 3.54 -6.47
N PRO A 7 -8.03 4.37 -7.42
CA PRO A 7 -7.75 4.15 -8.84
C PRO A 7 -6.24 4.11 -9.12
N ILE A 8 -5.85 3.39 -10.16
CA ILE A 8 -4.44 3.17 -10.49
C ILE A 8 -3.69 4.48 -10.76
N GLU A 9 -4.38 5.52 -11.19
CA GLU A 9 -3.78 6.83 -11.43
C GLU A 9 -3.18 7.46 -10.18
N TYR A 10 -3.55 6.99 -9.00
CA TYR A 10 -3.02 7.46 -7.73
C TYR A 10 -1.89 6.60 -7.20
N GLU A 11 -1.50 5.55 -7.93
CA GLU A 11 -0.35 4.74 -7.58
C GLU A 11 0.92 5.55 -7.79
N ARG A 12 1.89 5.42 -6.85
CA ARG A 12 3.17 6.13 -6.92
C ARG A 12 4.30 5.19 -6.56
N ARG A 13 5.50 5.55 -6.96
CA ARG A 13 6.70 4.83 -6.58
C ARG A 13 7.53 5.74 -5.69
N LEU A 14 7.59 5.41 -4.39
CA LEU A 14 8.15 6.28 -3.35
C LEU A 14 8.92 5.45 -2.34
N ASN A 15 9.76 6.10 -1.53
CA ASN A 15 10.31 5.44 -0.35
C ASN A 15 9.20 5.29 0.69
N TRP A 16 9.47 4.49 1.74
CA TRP A 16 8.43 4.14 2.72
C TRP A 16 7.87 5.35 3.45
N TYR A 17 8.73 6.30 3.85
CA TYR A 17 8.29 7.49 4.58
C TYR A 17 7.39 8.37 3.72
N ASP A 18 7.80 8.59 2.48
CA ASP A 18 7.03 9.40 1.54
C ASP A 18 5.75 8.69 1.12
N ALA A 19 5.76 7.36 1.07
CA ALA A 19 4.56 6.58 0.75
C ALA A 19 3.48 6.79 1.81
N ILE A 20 3.85 6.77 3.09
CA ILE A 20 2.91 7.01 4.19
C ILE A 20 2.36 8.44 4.11
N LEU A 21 3.26 9.41 3.95
CA LEU A 21 2.88 10.82 3.90
C LEU A 21 1.97 11.11 2.69
N TYR A 22 2.29 10.54 1.54
CA TYR A 22 1.49 10.69 0.34
C TYR A 22 0.05 10.25 0.57
N CYS A 23 -0.13 9.06 1.16
CA CYS A 23 -1.47 8.55 1.45
C CYS A 23 -2.23 9.44 2.43
N GLN A 24 -1.54 9.93 3.48
CA GLN A 24 -2.18 10.77 4.50
C GLN A 24 -2.65 12.11 3.95
N LEU A 25 -1.97 12.64 2.94
CA LEU A 25 -2.29 13.94 2.36
C LEU A 25 -3.26 13.85 1.18
N LEU A 26 -3.64 12.65 0.78
CA LEU A 26 -4.43 12.43 -0.42
C LEU A 26 -5.91 12.67 -0.16
N THR A 27 -6.55 13.38 -1.08
CA THR A 27 -8.00 13.53 -1.11
C THR A 27 -8.50 13.11 -2.49
N ILE A 28 -9.46 12.18 -2.52
CA ILE A 28 -10.09 11.71 -3.75
C ILE A 28 -11.60 11.73 -3.50
N ASP A 29 -12.34 12.44 -4.34
CA ASP A 29 -13.81 12.53 -4.25
C ASP A 29 -14.29 12.88 -2.83
N ASP A 30 -13.67 13.92 -2.25
CA ASP A 30 -13.98 14.44 -0.91
C ASP A 30 -13.62 13.49 0.24
N LYS A 31 -12.94 12.38 -0.04
CA LYS A 31 -12.46 11.44 0.98
C LYS A 31 -10.99 11.66 1.23
N SER A 32 -10.63 11.81 2.49
CA SER A 32 -9.26 12.13 2.92
C SER A 32 -8.71 11.17 3.96
N ASP A 33 -9.33 10.00 4.12
CA ASP A 33 -8.90 8.97 5.06
C ASP A 33 -8.11 7.84 4.37
N TRP A 34 -7.41 8.18 3.31
CA TRP A 34 -6.55 7.24 2.60
C TRP A 34 -5.33 6.89 3.44
N ARG A 35 -4.86 5.67 3.29
CA ARG A 35 -3.71 5.15 4.03
C ARG A 35 -2.98 4.09 3.23
N ILE A 36 -1.79 3.72 3.70
CA ILE A 36 -1.04 2.59 3.15
C ILE A 36 -1.65 1.28 3.68
N SER A 37 -1.62 0.22 2.87
CA SER A 37 -2.14 -1.09 3.24
C SER A 37 -1.23 -1.79 4.25
N ASN A 38 -1.80 -2.74 4.99
CA ASN A 38 -0.97 -3.71 5.71
C ASN A 38 -0.74 -4.95 4.84
N ILE A 39 0.13 -5.86 5.28
CA ILE A 39 0.50 -7.05 4.49
C ILE A 39 -0.71 -7.96 4.25
N GLU A 40 -1.57 -8.14 5.24
CA GLU A 40 -2.76 -8.99 5.08
C GLU A 40 -3.69 -8.44 4.01
N GLU A 41 -3.85 -7.12 3.96
CA GLU A 41 -4.66 -6.47 2.92
C GLU A 41 -4.06 -6.67 1.54
N LEU A 42 -2.75 -6.48 1.39
CA LEU A 42 -2.07 -6.68 0.10
C LEU A 42 -2.18 -8.14 -0.34
N LYS A 43 -2.04 -9.08 0.58
CA LYS A 43 -2.19 -10.50 0.30
C LYS A 43 -3.60 -10.82 -0.19
N ASN A 44 -4.62 -10.26 0.45
CA ASN A 44 -6.01 -10.43 0.01
C ASN A 44 -6.27 -9.78 -1.35
N ILE A 45 -5.73 -8.59 -1.58
CA ILE A 45 -5.85 -7.90 -2.87
C ILE A 45 -5.25 -8.77 -3.98
N SER A 46 -4.15 -9.47 -3.70
CA SER A 46 -3.48 -10.30 -4.72
C SER A 46 -4.36 -11.43 -5.25
N THR A 47 -5.42 -11.80 -4.52
CA THR A 47 -6.37 -12.80 -4.98
C THR A 47 -7.53 -12.22 -5.78
N LEU A 48 -7.70 -10.89 -5.78
CA LEU A 48 -8.89 -10.22 -6.34
C LEU A 48 -8.58 -9.24 -7.46
N GLN A 49 -7.39 -8.64 -7.46
CA GLN A 49 -7.02 -7.56 -8.38
C GLN A 49 -5.89 -8.00 -9.30
N HIS A 50 -5.94 -7.55 -10.55
CA HIS A 50 -4.96 -7.92 -11.57
C HIS A 50 -4.16 -6.72 -12.10
N ASP A 51 -4.39 -5.52 -11.58
CA ASP A 51 -3.69 -4.32 -12.01
C ASP A 51 -2.54 -3.92 -11.08
N PHE A 52 -2.14 -4.81 -10.17
CA PHE A 52 -0.99 -4.64 -9.29
C PHE A 52 0.20 -5.38 -9.86
N ASN A 53 1.33 -4.69 -10.03
CA ASN A 53 2.55 -5.27 -10.58
C ASN A 53 3.76 -4.86 -9.76
N GLY A 54 4.55 -5.84 -9.31
CA GLY A 54 5.78 -5.59 -8.57
C GLY A 54 5.56 -5.53 -7.07
N SER A 55 6.47 -4.84 -6.40
CA SER A 55 6.50 -4.78 -4.94
C SER A 55 5.85 -3.52 -4.43
N TYR A 56 4.97 -3.67 -3.46
CA TYR A 56 4.19 -2.58 -2.85
C TYR A 56 4.50 -2.49 -1.37
N TRP A 57 4.78 -1.27 -0.90
CA TRP A 57 5.01 -1.01 0.52
C TRP A 57 3.77 -1.36 1.34
N SER A 58 4.01 -1.89 2.53
CA SER A 58 3.00 -2.03 3.57
C SER A 58 3.35 -1.14 4.75
N ILE A 59 2.42 -0.98 5.69
CA ILE A 59 2.66 -0.25 6.94
C ILE A 59 3.44 -1.10 7.95
N ASP A 60 3.62 -2.39 7.68
CA ASP A 60 4.24 -3.31 8.64
C ASP A 60 5.75 -3.11 8.71
N GLU A 61 6.22 -2.59 9.82
CA GLU A 61 7.64 -2.35 10.07
C GLU A 61 8.30 -3.57 10.67
N LYS A 62 9.59 -3.75 10.35
CA LYS A 62 10.46 -4.66 11.08
C LYS A 62 11.22 -3.92 12.17
N ASP A 63 11.81 -2.78 11.81
CA ASP A 63 12.61 -1.92 12.70
C ASP A 63 12.66 -0.52 12.12
N VAL A 64 13.53 0.35 12.67
CA VAL A 64 13.62 1.74 12.21
C VAL A 64 14.09 1.87 10.77
N GLU A 65 14.76 0.85 10.22
CA GLU A 65 15.36 0.91 8.88
C GLU A 65 14.59 0.11 7.84
N SER A 66 13.74 -0.85 8.23
CA SER A 66 13.14 -1.83 7.32
C SER A 66 11.64 -1.95 7.52
N ALA A 67 10.93 -2.15 6.42
CA ALA A 67 9.50 -2.43 6.41
C ALA A 67 9.18 -3.53 5.40
N LYS A 68 8.02 -4.14 5.55
CA LYS A 68 7.57 -5.21 4.64
C LYS A 68 6.98 -4.63 3.37
N ALA A 69 7.26 -5.33 2.26
CA ALA A 69 6.60 -5.11 0.99
C ALA A 69 6.05 -6.44 0.48
N TRP A 70 4.97 -6.39 -0.24
CA TRP A 70 4.37 -7.56 -0.89
C TRP A 70 4.68 -7.53 -2.37
N ASP A 71 5.23 -8.63 -2.89
CA ASP A 71 5.53 -8.78 -4.31
C ASP A 71 4.35 -9.49 -4.98
N PHE A 72 3.62 -8.78 -5.84
CA PHE A 72 2.46 -9.35 -6.52
C PHE A 72 2.85 -10.31 -7.65
N LEU A 73 4.06 -10.20 -8.17
CA LEU A 73 4.53 -11.09 -9.23
C LEU A 73 4.85 -12.48 -8.69
N PHE A 74 5.55 -12.53 -7.55
CA PHE A 74 6.00 -13.80 -6.97
C PHE A 74 5.11 -14.28 -5.81
N GLY A 75 4.28 -13.41 -5.26
CA GLY A 75 3.32 -13.79 -4.21
C GLY A 75 3.93 -13.99 -2.84
N TRP A 76 4.92 -13.20 -2.47
CA TRP A 76 5.51 -13.26 -1.14
C TRP A 76 5.80 -11.88 -0.57
N ALA A 77 6.01 -11.83 0.76
CA ALA A 77 6.45 -10.62 1.45
C ALA A 77 7.93 -10.73 1.83
N ASP A 78 8.61 -9.59 1.85
CA ASP A 78 9.98 -9.51 2.32
C ASP A 78 10.21 -8.14 2.96
N PHE A 79 11.32 -8.04 3.73
CA PHE A 79 11.71 -6.79 4.35
C PHE A 79 12.69 -6.05 3.46
N TRP A 80 12.50 -4.74 3.34
CA TRP A 80 13.32 -3.89 2.51
C TRP A 80 13.68 -2.62 3.27
N ASP A 81 14.85 -2.07 2.95
CA ASP A 81 15.27 -0.77 3.47
C ASP A 81 14.22 0.29 3.11
N LYS A 82 13.81 1.07 4.11
CA LYS A 82 12.77 2.08 3.96
C LYS A 82 13.12 3.19 2.97
N ASN A 83 14.41 3.34 2.63
CA ASN A 83 14.86 4.30 1.63
C ASN A 83 14.71 3.81 0.19
N ARG A 84 14.37 2.54 -0.02
CA ARG A 84 14.12 2.02 -1.37
C ARG A 84 12.81 2.55 -1.91
N PHE A 85 12.77 2.70 -3.23
CA PHE A 85 11.56 3.14 -3.92
C PHE A 85 10.76 1.91 -4.35
N MET A 86 9.54 1.83 -3.87
CA MET A 86 8.60 0.78 -4.25
C MET A 86 7.24 1.41 -4.49
N TYR A 87 6.33 0.64 -5.06
CA TYR A 87 4.98 1.12 -5.32
C TYR A 87 4.20 1.29 -4.03
N VAL A 88 3.30 2.26 -4.03
CA VAL A 88 2.28 2.42 -3.00
C VAL A 88 0.93 2.62 -3.69
N ARG A 89 -0.06 1.89 -3.25
CA ARG A 89 -1.43 2.06 -3.72
C ARG A 89 -2.28 2.42 -2.51
N PRO A 90 -2.77 3.66 -2.43
CA PRO A 90 -3.59 4.08 -1.28
C PRO A 90 -4.87 3.27 -1.17
N VAL A 91 -5.26 2.97 0.06
CA VAL A 91 -6.52 2.32 0.38
C VAL A 91 -7.20 3.11 1.50
N ARG A 92 -8.49 2.86 1.69
CA ARG A 92 -9.21 3.41 2.84
C ARG A 92 -10.13 2.36 3.40
N THR A 93 -10.37 2.45 4.70
CA THR A 93 -11.29 1.55 5.37
C THR A 93 -12.72 1.99 5.09
N ILE A 94 -13.57 1.04 4.69
CA ILE A 94 -14.98 1.29 4.50
C ILE A 94 -15.71 0.83 5.76
N GLU A 95 -16.32 1.77 6.47
CA GLU A 95 -17.08 1.44 7.67
C GLU A 95 -18.40 0.78 7.27
N PRO A 96 -18.77 -0.36 7.89
CA PRO A 96 -20.10 -0.92 7.67
C PRO A 96 -21.14 0.04 8.22
N SER A 97 -22.17 0.27 7.46
CA SER A 97 -23.28 1.12 7.87
C SER A 97 -24.28 0.34 8.74
#